data_469dbe1f25e0485c6ae546015e037803
#
_entry.id   469dbe1f25e0485c6ae546015e037803
#
_cell.length_a   1.000
_cell.length_b   1.000
_cell.length_c   1.000
_cell.angle_alpha   90.00
_cell.angle_beta   90.00
_cell.angle_gamma   90.00
#
_symmetry.space_group_name_H-M   'P 1'
#
loop_
_entity.id
_entity.type
_entity.pdbx_description
1 polymer ?
#
loop_
_entity_poly.entity_id
_entity_poly.type
_entity_poly.pdbx_seq_one_letter_code
_entity_poly.pdbx_strand_id
1 'polypeptide(L)'
;MANDITVKTTTPAFSFEHLERMASSLAKSGFSPAKTQEAALTLLLVAQSENMHPMQAIMDYDIIEGKPALKSQAMLSRFVRAGGMVEWLEQSDAKVSGRFTAPNGQKIMVTWDDERVKVAGLSGRPNHQKFPQQMKRARCISEAIRAIFPVTHLYTPEELRDGGPEIDITPVSQAEAVHTVVEAASGTALTEAERQQHFDAIDNAKDQAALAIVFSAAWKHAKEAKDSGAQAAFKTVYEGRKSALTQAGQL
;
A
#
# COMPACT_ATOMS: atom_id res chain seq x y z
N MET A 1 14.72 25.07 -28.76
CA MET A 1 13.63 25.01 -27.75
C MET A 1 13.00 23.63 -27.90
N ALA A 2 13.36 22.70 -27.02
CA ALA A 2 12.78 21.38 -26.99
C ALA A 2 11.46 21.46 -26.21
N ASN A 3 10.34 21.18 -26.87
CA ASN A 3 9.05 21.02 -26.21
C ASN A 3 9.08 19.71 -25.43
N ASP A 4 9.23 19.83 -24.12
CA ASP A 4 9.09 18.71 -23.19
C ASP A 4 7.59 18.39 -23.05
N ILE A 5 7.11 17.44 -23.86
CA ILE A 5 5.75 16.93 -23.79
C ILE A 5 5.70 15.94 -22.63
N THR A 6 5.47 16.45 -21.42
CA THR A 6 5.18 15.61 -20.26
C THR A 6 3.77 15.06 -20.40
N VAL A 7 3.64 13.90 -21.03
CA VAL A 7 2.38 13.16 -21.06
C VAL A 7 2.12 12.63 -19.66
N LYS A 8 1.32 13.35 -18.87
CA LYS A 8 0.72 12.80 -17.65
C LYS A 8 -0.30 11.75 -18.05
N THR A 9 0.11 10.51 -18.15
CA THR A 9 -0.80 9.36 -18.25
C THR A 9 -1.49 9.15 -16.90
N THR A 10 -2.56 9.88 -16.67
CA THR A 10 -3.49 9.55 -15.57
C THR A 10 -4.24 8.28 -15.98
N THR A 11 -3.98 7.18 -15.30
CA THR A 11 -4.79 5.98 -15.45
C THR A 11 -6.23 6.35 -15.06
N PRO A 12 -7.24 6.08 -15.90
CA PRO A 12 -8.62 6.44 -15.58
C PRO A 12 -9.05 5.69 -14.33
N ALA A 13 -9.62 6.43 -13.36
CA ALA A 13 -10.25 5.83 -12.20
C ALA A 13 -11.51 5.10 -12.66
N PHE A 14 -11.59 3.80 -12.39
CA PHE A 14 -12.77 2.99 -12.67
C PHE A 14 -13.76 3.08 -11.51
N SER A 15 -15.06 3.16 -11.80
CA SER A 15 -16.07 3.00 -10.76
C SER A 15 -16.05 1.58 -10.19
N PHE A 16 -16.48 1.41 -8.95
CA PHE A 16 -16.53 0.11 -8.30
C PHE A 16 -17.33 -0.93 -9.12
N GLU A 17 -18.44 -0.54 -9.69
CA GLU A 17 -19.28 -1.39 -10.57
C GLU A 17 -18.53 -1.86 -11.82
N HIS A 18 -17.68 -1.00 -12.42
CA HIS A 18 -16.82 -1.41 -13.53
C HIS A 18 -15.76 -2.43 -13.07
N LEU A 19 -15.14 -2.20 -11.91
CA LEU A 19 -14.17 -3.13 -11.34
C LEU A 19 -14.80 -4.50 -11.03
N GLU A 20 -16.02 -4.54 -10.48
CA GLU A 20 -16.75 -5.79 -10.24
C GLU A 20 -17.03 -6.56 -11.55
N ARG A 21 -17.49 -5.88 -12.58
CA ARG A 21 -17.72 -6.51 -13.89
C ARG A 21 -16.43 -7.04 -14.50
N MET A 22 -15.34 -6.27 -14.42
CA MET A 22 -14.01 -6.72 -14.86
C MET A 22 -13.54 -7.92 -14.05
N ALA A 23 -13.69 -7.91 -12.72
CA ALA A 23 -13.30 -9.00 -11.83
C ALA A 23 -14.04 -10.30 -12.18
N SER A 24 -15.36 -10.22 -12.42
CA SER A 24 -16.16 -11.37 -12.86
C SER A 24 -15.66 -11.96 -14.18
N SER A 25 -15.33 -11.11 -15.15
CA SER A 25 -14.79 -11.55 -16.46
C SER A 25 -13.41 -12.17 -16.33
N LEU A 26 -12.54 -11.59 -15.50
CA LEU A 26 -11.18 -12.08 -15.25
C LEU A 26 -11.17 -13.43 -14.54
N ALA A 27 -12.03 -13.61 -13.53
CA ALA A 27 -12.16 -14.90 -12.82
C ALA A 27 -12.59 -16.03 -13.75
N LYS A 28 -13.48 -15.73 -14.71
CA LYS A 28 -13.99 -16.69 -15.70
C LYS A 28 -13.01 -16.98 -16.85
N SER A 29 -12.13 -16.01 -17.17
CA SER A 29 -11.23 -16.14 -18.33
C SER A 29 -10.10 -17.16 -18.15
N GLY A 30 -9.76 -17.53 -16.90
CA GLY A 30 -8.60 -18.35 -16.58
C GLY A 30 -7.24 -17.66 -16.79
N PHE A 31 -7.24 -16.45 -17.30
CA PHE A 31 -6.01 -15.66 -17.54
C PHE A 31 -5.43 -15.06 -16.26
N SER A 32 -6.28 -14.71 -15.30
CA SER A 32 -5.87 -14.10 -14.04
C SER A 32 -5.32 -15.16 -13.05
N PRO A 33 -4.31 -14.84 -12.24
CA PRO A 33 -3.92 -15.66 -11.09
C PRO A 33 -5.03 -15.77 -10.04
N ALA A 34 -5.95 -14.82 -10.03
CA ALA A 34 -7.15 -14.82 -9.19
C ALA A 34 -8.24 -15.69 -9.83
N LYS A 35 -8.62 -16.76 -9.13
CA LYS A 35 -9.61 -17.74 -9.63
C LYS A 35 -11.03 -17.44 -9.16
N THR A 36 -11.21 -16.49 -8.25
CA THR A 36 -12.51 -16.04 -7.77
C THR A 36 -12.70 -14.57 -8.11
N GLN A 37 -13.96 -14.13 -8.15
CA GLN A 37 -14.29 -12.73 -8.42
C GLN A 37 -13.70 -11.81 -7.34
N GLU A 38 -13.76 -12.21 -6.08
CA GLU A 38 -13.25 -11.45 -4.95
C GLU A 38 -11.73 -11.27 -5.04
N ALA A 39 -11.01 -12.33 -5.35
CA ALA A 39 -9.56 -12.27 -5.54
C ALA A 39 -9.18 -11.40 -6.75
N ALA A 40 -9.93 -11.48 -7.85
CA ALA A 40 -9.73 -10.62 -9.01
C ALA A 40 -10.02 -9.15 -8.66
N LEU A 41 -11.11 -8.89 -7.94
CA LEU A 41 -11.48 -7.54 -7.48
C LEU A 41 -10.38 -6.94 -6.58
N THR A 42 -9.81 -7.74 -5.68
CA THR A 42 -8.67 -7.32 -4.84
C THR A 42 -7.50 -6.84 -5.69
N LEU A 43 -7.11 -7.56 -6.74
CA LEU A 43 -6.04 -7.11 -7.65
C LEU A 43 -6.39 -5.83 -8.39
N LEU A 44 -7.65 -5.66 -8.79
CA LEU A 44 -8.09 -4.44 -9.48
C LEU A 44 -8.09 -3.22 -8.54
N LEU A 45 -8.45 -3.42 -7.27
CA LEU A 45 -8.36 -2.37 -6.24
C LEU A 45 -6.90 -1.99 -5.93
N VAL A 46 -5.99 -2.97 -5.87
CA VAL A 46 -4.54 -2.72 -5.77
C VAL A 46 -4.06 -1.90 -6.97
N ALA A 47 -4.47 -2.27 -8.19
CA ALA A 47 -4.13 -1.50 -9.39
C ALA A 47 -4.57 -0.04 -9.29
N GLN A 48 -5.79 0.19 -8.84
CA GLN A 48 -6.33 1.55 -8.70
C GLN A 48 -5.62 2.35 -7.61
N SER A 49 -5.31 1.74 -6.46
CA SER A 49 -4.57 2.40 -5.37
C SER A 49 -3.14 2.79 -5.76
N GLU A 50 -2.52 2.02 -6.67
CA GLU A 50 -1.18 2.27 -7.17
C GLU A 50 -1.16 3.09 -8.48
N ASN A 51 -2.31 3.59 -8.93
CA ASN A 51 -2.45 4.32 -10.21
C ASN A 51 -1.89 3.55 -11.42
N MET A 52 -2.03 2.23 -11.41
CA MET A 52 -1.56 1.37 -12.49
C MET A 52 -2.73 0.82 -13.30
N HIS A 53 -2.43 0.41 -14.54
CA HIS A 53 -3.44 -0.24 -15.37
C HIS A 53 -3.85 -1.59 -14.75
N PRO A 54 -5.15 -1.96 -14.71
CA PRO A 54 -5.63 -3.22 -14.13
C PRO A 54 -4.88 -4.46 -14.61
N MET A 55 -4.56 -4.53 -15.89
CA MET A 55 -3.79 -5.63 -16.47
C MET A 55 -2.37 -5.73 -15.91
N GLN A 56 -1.76 -4.60 -15.53
CA GLN A 56 -0.43 -4.61 -14.92
C GLN A 56 -0.46 -5.31 -13.55
N ALA A 57 -1.48 -5.06 -12.73
CA ALA A 57 -1.62 -5.73 -11.45
C ALA A 57 -1.78 -7.25 -11.63
N ILE A 58 -2.55 -7.69 -12.62
CA ILE A 58 -2.71 -9.13 -12.93
C ILE A 58 -1.37 -9.78 -13.31
N MET A 59 -0.51 -9.05 -14.01
CA MET A 59 0.82 -9.55 -14.41
C MET A 59 1.82 -9.51 -13.25
N ASP A 60 1.77 -8.46 -12.42
CA ASP A 60 2.74 -8.19 -11.38
C ASP A 60 2.47 -8.96 -10.08
N TYR A 61 1.22 -9.31 -9.82
CA TYR A 61 0.81 -9.95 -8.57
C TYR A 61 0.36 -11.40 -8.75
N ASP A 62 0.51 -12.19 -7.70
CA ASP A 62 -0.18 -13.45 -7.46
C ASP A 62 -1.16 -13.32 -6.30
N ILE A 63 -2.10 -14.24 -6.18
CA ILE A 63 -2.94 -14.42 -4.99
C ILE A 63 -2.49 -15.66 -4.25
N ILE A 64 -1.98 -15.51 -3.05
CA ILE A 64 -1.54 -16.60 -2.18
C ILE A 64 -2.36 -16.54 -0.90
N GLU A 65 -3.13 -17.59 -0.64
CA GLU A 65 -4.01 -17.65 0.54
C GLU A 65 -4.93 -16.43 0.69
N GLY A 66 -5.46 -15.96 -0.44
CA GLY A 66 -6.33 -14.78 -0.50
C GLY A 66 -5.62 -13.43 -0.42
N LYS A 67 -4.30 -13.40 -0.25
CA LYS A 67 -3.50 -12.17 -0.14
C LYS A 67 -2.81 -11.85 -1.47
N PRO A 68 -2.80 -10.58 -1.92
CA PRO A 68 -2.01 -10.16 -3.07
C PRO A 68 -0.51 -10.20 -2.72
N ALA A 69 0.26 -10.84 -3.58
CA ALA A 69 1.71 -11.00 -3.43
C ALA A 69 2.42 -10.43 -4.65
N LEU A 70 3.25 -9.41 -4.47
CA LEU A 70 4.02 -8.80 -5.54
C LEU A 70 5.15 -9.74 -5.98
N LYS A 71 5.16 -10.15 -7.25
CA LYS A 71 6.22 -11.00 -7.80
C LYS A 71 7.59 -10.33 -7.67
N SER A 72 8.60 -11.07 -7.26
CA SER A 72 9.97 -10.55 -7.09
C SER A 72 10.50 -9.89 -8.36
N GLN A 73 10.17 -10.42 -9.53
CA GLN A 73 10.54 -9.82 -10.81
C GLN A 73 9.85 -8.48 -11.07
N ALA A 74 8.59 -8.32 -10.68
CA ALA A 74 7.87 -7.06 -10.77
C ALA A 74 8.47 -6.02 -9.79
N MET A 75 8.81 -6.46 -8.58
CA MET A 75 9.52 -5.63 -7.59
C MET A 75 10.84 -5.11 -8.14
N LEU A 76 11.64 -5.98 -8.76
CA LEU A 76 12.90 -5.61 -9.40
C LEU A 76 12.68 -4.62 -10.54
N SER A 77 11.67 -4.85 -11.40
CA SER A 77 11.34 -3.95 -12.50
C SER A 77 10.96 -2.55 -12.03
N ARG A 78 10.18 -2.45 -10.93
CA ARG A 78 9.82 -1.17 -10.31
C ARG A 78 11.04 -0.45 -9.74
N PHE A 79 11.91 -1.20 -9.06
CA PHE A 79 13.17 -0.68 -8.50
C PHE A 79 14.08 -0.09 -9.60
N VAL A 80 14.32 -0.84 -10.68
CA VAL A 80 15.15 -0.39 -11.80
C VAL A 80 14.50 0.80 -12.53
N ARG A 81 13.18 0.79 -12.73
CA ARG A 81 12.47 1.91 -13.36
C ARG A 81 12.56 3.20 -12.54
N ALA A 82 12.63 3.08 -11.22
CA ALA A 82 12.84 4.22 -10.32
C ALA A 82 14.30 4.72 -10.27
N GLY A 83 15.21 4.12 -11.05
CA GLY A 83 16.63 4.48 -11.09
C GLY A 83 17.52 3.63 -10.20
N GLY A 84 17.00 2.57 -9.60
CA GLY A 84 17.80 1.58 -8.88
C GLY A 84 18.66 0.73 -9.81
N MET A 85 19.79 0.26 -9.31
CA MET A 85 20.73 -0.58 -10.06
C MET A 85 20.97 -1.89 -9.33
N VAL A 86 21.15 -2.97 -10.10
CA VAL A 86 21.49 -4.29 -9.58
C VAL A 86 22.69 -4.85 -10.32
N GLU A 87 23.69 -5.26 -9.58
CA GLU A 87 24.86 -5.98 -10.05
C GLU A 87 24.85 -7.39 -9.45
N TRP A 88 24.68 -8.40 -10.29
CA TRP A 88 24.73 -9.79 -9.85
C TRP A 88 26.20 -10.24 -9.79
N LEU A 89 26.66 -10.58 -8.60
CA LEU A 89 28.02 -11.02 -8.35
C LEU A 89 28.17 -12.53 -8.57
N GLU A 90 27.14 -13.29 -8.22
CA GLU A 90 27.10 -14.74 -8.41
C GLU A 90 25.65 -15.19 -8.63
N GLN A 91 25.45 -16.08 -9.58
CA GLN A 91 24.16 -16.71 -9.85
C GLN A 91 24.39 -18.19 -10.18
N SER A 92 24.34 -19.04 -9.15
CA SER A 92 24.46 -20.50 -9.27
C SER A 92 23.36 -21.17 -8.45
N ASP A 93 23.18 -22.48 -8.65
CA ASP A 93 22.25 -23.26 -7.83
C ASP A 93 22.64 -23.28 -6.35
N ALA A 94 23.95 -23.23 -6.06
CA ALA A 94 24.45 -23.22 -4.69
C ALA A 94 24.33 -21.85 -4.03
N LYS A 95 24.51 -20.75 -4.81
CA LYS A 95 24.57 -19.40 -4.24
C LYS A 95 24.11 -18.33 -5.21
N VAL A 96 23.36 -17.37 -4.72
CA VAL A 96 23.04 -16.14 -5.43
C VAL A 96 23.44 -14.94 -4.57
N SER A 97 24.20 -14.02 -5.16
CA SER A 97 24.66 -12.80 -4.50
C SER A 97 24.48 -11.61 -5.42
N GLY A 98 23.95 -10.52 -4.90
CA GLY A 98 23.71 -9.29 -5.66
C GLY A 98 24.00 -8.05 -4.83
N ARG A 99 24.52 -7.03 -5.51
CA ARG A 99 24.68 -5.66 -4.99
C ARG A 99 23.57 -4.80 -5.56
N PHE A 100 22.81 -4.19 -4.67
CA PHE A 100 21.71 -3.31 -5.02
C PHE A 100 22.06 -1.88 -4.63
N THR A 101 21.81 -0.94 -5.53
CA THR A 101 22.03 0.50 -5.29
C THR A 101 20.72 1.22 -5.51
N ALA A 102 20.18 1.84 -4.48
CA ALA A 102 18.96 2.63 -4.56
C ALA A 102 19.18 3.96 -5.28
N PRO A 103 18.12 4.63 -5.80
CA PRO A 103 18.24 5.93 -6.47
C PRO A 103 18.88 7.01 -5.60
N ASN A 104 18.75 6.91 -4.29
CA ASN A 104 19.40 7.82 -3.32
C ASN A 104 20.86 7.51 -3.03
N GLY A 105 21.45 6.52 -3.73
CA GLY A 105 22.84 6.08 -3.57
C GLY A 105 23.07 5.05 -2.44
N GLN A 106 22.08 4.71 -1.66
CA GLN A 106 22.17 3.68 -0.62
C GLN A 106 22.45 2.32 -1.26
N LYS A 107 23.38 1.55 -0.68
CA LYS A 107 23.82 0.26 -1.22
C LYS A 107 23.65 -0.85 -0.20
N ILE A 108 23.23 -2.00 -0.68
CA ILE A 108 23.18 -3.23 0.10
C ILE A 108 23.71 -4.39 -0.73
N MET A 109 24.39 -5.32 -0.09
CA MET A 109 24.76 -6.60 -0.67
C MET A 109 23.99 -7.69 0.04
N VAL A 110 23.30 -8.52 -0.72
CA VAL A 110 22.53 -9.65 -0.20
C VAL A 110 23.00 -10.93 -0.85
N THR A 111 23.18 -11.95 -0.02
CA THR A 111 23.59 -13.30 -0.44
C THR A 111 22.64 -14.32 0.13
N TRP A 112 22.22 -15.25 -0.71
CA TRP A 112 21.48 -16.45 -0.35
C TRP A 112 22.22 -17.68 -0.87
N ASP A 113 22.65 -18.53 0.04
CA ASP A 113 23.30 -19.82 -0.23
C ASP A 113 22.49 -20.98 0.38
N ASP A 114 22.98 -22.20 0.23
CA ASP A 114 22.32 -23.39 0.73
C ASP A 114 22.26 -23.43 2.26
N GLU A 115 23.27 -22.87 2.94
CA GLU A 115 23.27 -22.80 4.41
C GLU A 115 22.17 -21.87 4.89
N ARG A 116 22.03 -20.70 4.29
CA ARG A 116 20.98 -19.76 4.61
C ARG A 116 19.58 -20.31 4.31
N VAL A 117 19.42 -21.01 3.19
CA VAL A 117 18.17 -21.73 2.85
C VAL A 117 17.83 -22.77 3.91
N LYS A 118 18.83 -23.50 4.40
CA LYS A 118 18.68 -24.49 5.47
C LYS A 118 18.28 -23.86 6.81
N VAL A 119 18.98 -22.80 7.21
CA VAL A 119 18.66 -22.04 8.45
C VAL A 119 17.25 -21.46 8.40
N ALA A 120 16.81 -20.99 7.23
CA ALA A 120 15.46 -20.49 7.01
C ALA A 120 14.38 -21.60 6.95
N GLY A 121 14.76 -22.88 7.06
CA GLY A 121 13.80 -24.00 6.99
C GLY A 121 13.22 -24.28 5.61
N LEU A 122 13.86 -23.79 4.54
CA LEU A 122 13.33 -23.81 3.17
C LEU A 122 13.83 -24.99 2.33
N SER A 123 14.85 -25.73 2.79
CA SER A 123 15.51 -26.82 2.04
C SER A 123 14.55 -27.95 1.62
N GLY A 124 13.48 -28.19 2.40
CA GLY A 124 12.47 -29.20 2.13
C GLY A 124 11.36 -28.75 1.16
N ARG A 125 11.33 -27.47 0.78
CA ARG A 125 10.27 -26.93 -0.08
C ARG A 125 10.48 -27.36 -1.54
N PRO A 126 9.44 -27.86 -2.23
CA PRO A 126 9.57 -28.37 -3.61
C PRO A 126 10.19 -27.38 -4.60
N ASN A 127 9.83 -26.10 -4.49
CA ASN A 127 10.36 -25.06 -5.39
C ASN A 127 11.85 -24.79 -5.14
N HIS A 128 12.31 -24.82 -3.89
CA HIS A 128 13.73 -24.67 -3.55
C HIS A 128 14.58 -25.83 -4.04
N GLN A 129 14.01 -27.04 -4.10
CA GLN A 129 14.68 -28.22 -4.65
C GLN A 129 14.72 -28.19 -6.18
N LYS A 130 13.60 -27.82 -6.82
CA LYS A 130 13.45 -27.87 -8.28
C LYS A 130 14.11 -26.69 -8.99
N PHE A 131 14.08 -25.50 -8.36
CA PHE A 131 14.56 -24.25 -8.94
C PHE A 131 15.39 -23.44 -7.92
N PRO A 132 16.52 -24.01 -7.41
CA PRO A 132 17.26 -23.44 -6.29
C PRO A 132 17.79 -22.03 -6.60
N GLN A 133 18.39 -21.81 -7.77
CA GLN A 133 18.90 -20.50 -8.17
C GLN A 133 17.80 -19.44 -8.23
N GLN A 134 16.65 -19.75 -8.86
CA GLN A 134 15.53 -18.81 -9.02
C GLN A 134 14.94 -18.43 -7.67
N MET A 135 14.81 -19.40 -6.75
CA MET A 135 14.28 -19.15 -5.41
C MET A 135 15.24 -18.28 -4.59
N LYS A 136 16.53 -18.56 -4.61
CA LYS A 136 17.55 -17.71 -3.97
C LYS A 136 17.58 -16.30 -4.57
N ARG A 137 17.45 -16.20 -5.91
CA ARG A 137 17.37 -14.89 -6.58
C ARG A 137 16.16 -14.10 -6.15
N ALA A 138 14.98 -14.71 -6.08
CA ALA A 138 13.76 -14.07 -5.60
C ALA A 138 13.93 -13.53 -4.17
N ARG A 139 14.56 -14.30 -3.28
CA ARG A 139 14.88 -13.90 -1.92
C ARG A 139 15.88 -12.73 -1.86
N CYS A 140 16.95 -12.75 -2.67
CA CYS A 140 17.88 -11.63 -2.77
C CYS A 140 17.16 -10.33 -3.18
N ILE A 141 16.27 -10.41 -4.19
CA ILE A 141 15.53 -9.25 -4.69
C ILE A 141 14.62 -8.68 -3.59
N SER A 142 13.78 -9.52 -2.98
CA SER A 142 12.79 -9.06 -2.00
C SER A 142 13.47 -8.47 -0.76
N GLU A 143 14.49 -9.11 -0.25
CA GLU A 143 15.23 -8.65 0.93
C GLU A 143 15.97 -7.33 0.67
N ALA A 144 16.74 -7.28 -0.41
CA ALA A 144 17.52 -6.09 -0.73
C ALA A 144 16.64 -4.88 -0.99
N ILE A 145 15.62 -5.03 -1.83
CA ILE A 145 14.78 -3.90 -2.24
C ILE A 145 13.97 -3.37 -1.05
N ARG A 146 13.42 -4.23 -0.20
CA ARG A 146 12.73 -3.78 1.01
C ARG A 146 13.63 -3.04 1.99
N ALA A 147 14.90 -3.41 2.05
CA ALA A 147 15.83 -2.78 2.96
C ALA A 147 16.23 -1.34 2.55
N ILE A 148 16.25 -1.04 1.23
CA ILE A 148 16.81 0.24 0.73
C ILE A 148 15.85 1.06 -0.13
N PHE A 149 14.69 0.52 -0.45
CA PHE A 149 13.71 1.18 -1.32
C PHE A 149 12.30 0.99 -0.76
N PRO A 150 11.53 2.09 -0.56
CA PRO A 150 10.17 1.99 -0.06
C PRO A 150 9.26 1.37 -1.13
N VAL A 151 9.05 0.07 -1.03
CA VAL A 151 8.02 -0.65 -1.78
C VAL A 151 6.81 -0.88 -0.88
N THR A 152 5.65 -1.05 -1.50
CA THR A 152 4.43 -1.44 -0.79
C THR A 152 4.70 -2.64 0.13
N HIS A 153 4.08 -2.66 1.30
CA HIS A 153 4.24 -3.67 2.36
C HIS A 153 3.70 -5.06 1.98
N LEU A 154 3.80 -5.44 0.70
CA LEU A 154 3.31 -6.69 0.18
C LEU A 154 4.44 -7.73 0.13
N TYR A 155 4.11 -8.94 0.56
CA TYR A 155 5.01 -10.09 0.48
C TYR A 155 5.18 -10.54 -0.97
N THR A 156 6.29 -11.23 -1.25
CA THR A 156 6.44 -11.98 -2.49
C THR A 156 5.72 -13.33 -2.40
N PRO A 157 5.33 -13.94 -3.55
CA PRO A 157 4.72 -15.27 -3.54
C PRO A 157 5.57 -16.33 -2.83
N GLU A 158 6.89 -16.22 -2.95
CA GLU A 158 7.84 -17.12 -2.33
C GLU A 158 7.79 -17.00 -0.80
N GLU A 159 7.73 -15.79 -0.28
CA GLU A 159 7.65 -15.54 1.17
C GLU A 159 6.34 -16.03 1.77
N LEU A 160 5.20 -15.79 1.11
CA LEU A 160 3.91 -16.27 1.59
C LEU A 160 3.82 -17.80 1.57
N ARG A 161 4.34 -18.45 0.52
CA ARG A 161 4.35 -19.91 0.42
C ARG A 161 5.27 -20.57 1.43
N ASP A 162 6.34 -19.90 1.81
CA ASP A 162 7.35 -20.41 2.74
C ASP A 162 7.01 -20.13 4.21
N GLY A 163 5.88 -19.54 4.52
CA GLY A 163 5.49 -19.15 5.88
C GLY A 163 6.36 -17.98 6.36
N GLY A 164 6.28 -16.83 5.65
CA GLY A 164 7.01 -15.61 6.00
C GLY A 164 6.80 -15.19 7.46
N PRO A 165 7.60 -14.25 7.99
CA PRO A 165 7.50 -13.83 9.39
C PRO A 165 6.05 -13.48 9.69
N GLU A 166 5.51 -14.10 10.72
CA GLU A 166 4.18 -13.84 11.25
C GLU A 166 4.16 -12.40 11.73
N ILE A 167 3.82 -11.47 10.82
CA ILE A 167 3.40 -10.16 11.27
C ILE A 167 2.02 -10.44 11.86
N ASP A 168 1.89 -10.22 13.15
CA ASP A 168 0.63 -10.25 13.87
C ASP A 168 -0.32 -9.19 13.27
N ILE A 169 -0.86 -9.51 12.11
CA ILE A 169 -2.03 -8.84 11.57
C ILE A 169 -3.17 -9.62 12.21
N THR A 170 -3.64 -9.14 13.36
CA THR A 170 -4.95 -9.55 13.87
C THR A 170 -5.89 -9.54 12.68
N PRO A 171 -6.46 -10.68 12.27
CA PRO A 171 -7.34 -10.71 11.12
C PRO A 171 -8.55 -9.84 11.46
N VAL A 172 -8.56 -8.62 10.96
CA VAL A 172 -9.83 -7.94 10.73
C VAL A 172 -10.56 -8.87 9.79
N SER A 173 -11.68 -9.44 10.23
CA SER A 173 -12.41 -10.42 9.44
C SER A 173 -12.58 -9.85 8.03
N GLN A 174 -12.47 -10.67 6.99
CA GLN A 174 -12.60 -10.19 5.60
C GLN A 174 -13.93 -9.44 5.40
N ALA A 175 -14.97 -9.80 6.17
CA ALA A 175 -16.23 -9.06 6.24
C ALA A 175 -16.06 -7.64 6.83
N GLU A 176 -15.24 -7.47 7.86
CA GLU A 176 -14.99 -6.14 8.47
C GLU A 176 -14.06 -5.27 7.62
N ALA A 177 -13.04 -5.84 6.95
CA ALA A 177 -12.18 -5.07 6.06
C ALA A 177 -12.94 -4.60 4.80
N VAL A 178 -13.77 -5.44 4.21
CA VAL A 178 -14.66 -5.06 3.09
C VAL A 178 -15.74 -4.11 3.59
N HIS A 179 -16.30 -4.34 4.79
CA HIS A 179 -17.28 -3.44 5.40
C HIS A 179 -16.66 -2.07 5.74
N THR A 180 -15.43 -2.03 6.23
CA THR A 180 -14.73 -0.78 6.54
C THR A 180 -14.35 0.00 5.27
N VAL A 181 -13.96 -0.69 4.18
CA VAL A 181 -13.70 -0.04 2.88
C VAL A 181 -14.99 0.38 2.19
N VAL A 182 -16.07 -0.42 2.31
CA VAL A 182 -17.39 -0.09 1.76
C VAL A 182 -18.10 0.96 2.62
N GLU A 183 -17.96 0.95 3.96
CA GLU A 183 -18.45 2.03 4.82
C GLU A 183 -17.66 3.33 4.65
N ALA A 184 -16.34 3.27 4.42
CA ALA A 184 -15.55 4.46 4.05
C ALA A 184 -15.93 5.01 2.66
N ALA A 185 -16.41 4.14 1.76
CA ALA A 185 -16.90 4.56 0.43
C ALA A 185 -18.40 4.91 0.40
N SER A 186 -19.19 4.48 1.39
CA SER A 186 -20.63 4.72 1.49
C SER A 186 -21.03 5.58 2.70
N GLY A 187 -20.10 5.89 3.61
CA GLY A 187 -20.29 6.93 4.61
C GLY A 187 -20.33 8.28 3.91
N THR A 188 -21.31 9.09 4.19
CA THR A 188 -21.37 10.51 3.85
C THR A 188 -20.28 11.24 4.63
N ALA A 189 -19.00 11.06 4.22
CA ALA A 189 -17.93 11.91 4.71
C ALA A 189 -18.33 13.37 4.46
N LEU A 190 -18.01 14.25 5.38
CA LEU A 190 -18.24 15.69 5.21
C LEU A 190 -17.65 16.15 3.89
N THR A 191 -18.41 16.89 3.12
CA THR A 191 -17.90 17.55 1.91
C THR A 191 -16.79 18.54 2.28
N GLU A 192 -15.91 18.83 1.34
CA GLU A 192 -14.84 19.81 1.56
C GLU A 192 -15.39 21.19 1.98
N ALA A 193 -16.53 21.57 1.43
CA ALA A 193 -17.23 22.82 1.81
C ALA A 193 -17.69 22.80 3.27
N GLU A 194 -18.26 21.71 3.75
CA GLU A 194 -18.70 21.55 5.14
C GLU A 194 -17.50 21.52 6.11
N ARG A 195 -16.41 20.87 5.73
CA ARG A 195 -15.16 20.88 6.53
C ARG A 195 -14.61 22.29 6.63
N GLN A 196 -14.51 23.02 5.51
CA GLN A 196 -14.03 24.38 5.47
C GLN A 196 -14.88 25.30 6.33
N GLN A 197 -16.20 25.18 6.27
CA GLN A 197 -17.11 25.96 7.11
C GLN A 197 -16.85 25.73 8.61
N HIS A 198 -16.57 24.52 9.02
CA HIS A 198 -16.23 24.20 10.41
C HIS A 198 -14.84 24.73 10.80
N PHE A 199 -13.85 24.66 9.92
CA PHE A 199 -12.53 25.28 10.16
C PHE A 199 -12.63 26.79 10.33
N ASP A 200 -13.36 27.46 9.45
CA ASP A 200 -13.57 28.91 9.53
C ASP A 200 -14.30 29.31 10.83
N ALA A 201 -15.26 28.51 11.27
CA ALA A 201 -15.97 28.76 12.53
C ALA A 201 -15.05 28.62 13.76
N ILE A 202 -14.16 27.61 13.77
CA ILE A 202 -13.18 27.39 14.84
C ILE A 202 -12.14 28.52 14.88
N ASP A 203 -11.62 28.90 13.71
CA ASP A 203 -10.58 29.95 13.60
C ASP A 203 -11.12 31.36 13.94
N ASN A 204 -12.39 31.63 13.66
CA ASN A 204 -13.02 32.91 13.95
C ASN A 204 -13.64 33.01 15.37
N ALA A 205 -13.50 31.98 16.20
CA ALA A 205 -14.00 32.02 17.57
C ALA A 205 -13.28 33.11 18.39
N LYS A 206 -14.06 34.00 19.04
CA LYS A 206 -13.54 35.20 19.72
C LYS A 206 -13.08 34.93 21.14
N ASP A 207 -13.61 33.91 21.79
CA ASP A 207 -13.29 33.51 23.15
C ASP A 207 -13.37 32.00 23.33
N GLN A 208 -12.95 31.51 24.49
CA GLN A 208 -12.93 30.07 24.79
C GLN A 208 -14.34 29.44 24.86
N ALA A 209 -15.35 30.21 25.24
CA ALA A 209 -16.72 29.71 25.31
C ALA A 209 -17.30 29.52 23.90
N ALA A 210 -17.14 30.51 23.03
CA ALA A 210 -17.52 30.40 21.62
C ALA A 210 -16.74 29.26 20.91
N LEU A 211 -15.44 29.14 21.19
CA LEU A 211 -14.60 28.08 20.63
C LEU A 211 -15.11 26.69 21.02
N ALA A 212 -15.50 26.48 22.28
CA ALA A 212 -16.04 25.20 22.74
C ALA A 212 -17.37 24.83 22.05
N ILE A 213 -18.24 25.82 21.82
CA ILE A 213 -19.53 25.64 21.15
C ILE A 213 -19.31 25.21 19.69
N VAL A 214 -18.49 25.94 18.93
CA VAL A 214 -18.26 25.64 17.51
C VAL A 214 -17.53 24.32 17.32
N PHE A 215 -16.58 23.99 18.18
CA PHE A 215 -15.89 22.71 18.16
C PHE A 215 -16.85 21.54 18.46
N SER A 216 -17.74 21.69 19.46
CA SER A 216 -18.72 20.65 19.78
C SER A 216 -19.68 20.37 18.60
N ALA A 217 -20.09 21.42 17.88
CA ALA A 217 -20.91 21.28 16.68
C ALA A 217 -20.17 20.56 15.54
N ALA A 218 -18.93 20.98 15.26
CA ALA A 218 -18.05 20.35 14.25
C ALA A 218 -17.80 18.88 14.56
N TRP A 219 -17.46 18.59 15.82
CA TRP A 219 -17.20 17.22 16.28
C TRP A 219 -18.43 16.31 16.16
N LYS A 220 -19.62 16.82 16.55
CA LYS A 220 -20.87 16.08 16.44
C LYS A 220 -21.19 15.78 14.97
N HIS A 221 -21.05 16.77 14.08
CA HIS A 221 -21.32 16.59 12.66
C HIS A 221 -20.37 15.57 12.02
N ALA A 222 -19.06 15.64 12.33
CA ALA A 222 -18.07 14.67 11.87
C ALA A 222 -18.33 13.25 12.43
N LYS A 223 -18.83 13.15 13.68
CA LYS A 223 -19.22 11.87 14.29
C LYS A 223 -20.46 11.27 13.62
N GLU A 224 -21.47 12.08 13.33
CA GLU A 224 -22.68 11.65 12.62
C GLU A 224 -22.38 11.21 11.19
N ALA A 225 -21.44 11.91 10.52
CA ALA A 225 -20.91 11.57 9.21
C ALA A 225 -19.88 10.41 9.23
N LYS A 226 -19.57 9.84 10.40
CA LYS A 226 -18.53 8.81 10.62
C LYS A 226 -17.17 9.19 10.03
N ASP A 227 -16.85 10.47 9.94
CA ASP A 227 -15.62 11.02 9.37
C ASP A 227 -14.55 11.21 10.44
N SER A 228 -13.78 10.16 10.70
CA SER A 228 -12.69 10.18 11.67
C SER A 228 -11.54 11.11 11.27
N GLY A 229 -11.34 11.33 9.96
CA GLY A 229 -10.34 12.26 9.44
C GLY A 229 -10.69 13.70 9.76
N ALA A 230 -11.96 14.10 9.56
CA ALA A 230 -12.47 15.41 9.94
C ALA A 230 -12.42 15.63 11.47
N GLN A 231 -12.74 14.62 12.28
CA GLN A 231 -12.62 14.70 13.73
C GLN A 231 -11.19 15.00 14.18
N ALA A 232 -10.19 14.29 13.65
CA ALA A 232 -8.78 14.52 13.98
C ALA A 232 -8.32 15.92 13.55
N ALA A 233 -8.72 16.37 12.36
CA ALA A 233 -8.39 17.69 11.85
C ALA A 233 -9.02 18.82 12.68
N PHE A 234 -10.30 18.72 13.02
CA PHE A 234 -10.99 19.70 13.87
C PHE A 234 -10.36 19.81 15.26
N LYS A 235 -9.93 18.68 15.84
CA LYS A 235 -9.23 18.67 17.12
C LYS A 235 -7.91 19.45 17.08
N THR A 236 -7.13 19.25 16.02
CA THR A 236 -5.86 19.94 15.84
C THR A 236 -6.03 21.46 15.74
N VAL A 237 -7.01 21.93 14.95
CA VAL A 237 -7.30 23.35 14.79
C VAL A 237 -7.84 23.95 16.09
N TYR A 238 -8.73 23.23 16.79
CA TYR A 238 -9.24 23.63 18.10
C TYR A 238 -8.13 23.85 19.13
N GLU A 239 -7.19 22.91 19.25
CA GLU A 239 -6.07 23.01 20.19
C GLU A 239 -5.16 24.20 19.87
N GLY A 240 -4.89 24.44 18.57
CA GLY A 240 -4.16 25.61 18.11
C GLY A 240 -4.85 26.92 18.47
N ARG A 241 -6.15 27.04 18.19
CA ARG A 241 -6.93 28.26 18.50
C ARG A 241 -7.07 28.49 20.01
N LYS A 242 -7.27 27.42 20.78
CA LYS A 242 -7.33 27.49 22.24
C LYS A 242 -6.04 28.04 22.85
N SER A 243 -4.89 27.60 22.35
CA SER A 243 -3.58 28.11 22.79
C SER A 243 -3.42 29.58 22.45
N ALA A 244 -3.82 30.00 21.25
CA ALA A 244 -3.77 31.39 20.84
C ALA A 244 -4.66 32.33 21.71
N LEU A 245 -5.88 31.89 22.01
CA LEU A 245 -6.81 32.63 22.89
C LEU A 245 -6.32 32.73 24.35
N THR A 246 -5.62 31.70 24.84
CA THR A 246 -5.04 31.69 26.17
C THR A 246 -3.87 32.68 26.27
N GLN A 247 -3.05 32.78 25.23
CA GLN A 247 -1.94 33.76 25.18
C GLN A 247 -2.44 35.20 25.03
N ALA A 248 -3.51 35.41 24.25
CA ALA A 248 -4.10 36.75 24.08
C ALA A 248 -4.85 37.25 25.31
N GLY A 249 -5.28 36.39 26.22
CA GLY A 249 -5.94 36.77 27.48
C GLY A 249 -4.99 37.00 28.65
N GLN A 250 -3.66 36.87 28.44
CA GLN A 250 -2.59 37.16 29.44
C GLN A 250 -1.89 38.48 29.23
N LEU A 251 -2.32 39.30 28.27
CA LEU A 251 -1.88 40.69 28.04
C LEU A 251 -2.95 41.67 28.48
#